data_38b5f5caadbc26606ca87db4b4976d43
#
_entry.id   38b5f5caadbc26606ca87db4b4976d43
#
_cell.length_a   1.000
_cell.length_b   1.000
_cell.length_c   1.000
_cell.angle_alpha   90.00
_cell.angle_beta   90.00
_cell.angle_gamma   90.00
#
_symmetry.space_group_name_H-M   'P 1'
#
loop_
_entity.id
_entity.type
_entity.pdbx_description
1 polymer ?
#
loop_
_entity_poly.entity_id
_entity_poly.type
_entity_poly.pdbx_seq_one_letter_code
_entity_poly.pdbx_strand_id
1 'polypeptide(L)'
;MTTHSSAGSGLITLLTGRNWVNLCCKMRNSLLETGMTDLDNALALIARGTDEITKPEELEQRLKLGRPLRVKVGFDPTAPDLHIGHTVIINKMRQFQDLGHTVIFLIGDFTGLIGDPTGKNVTRKPLSPEQVQENAETYASQVFQILDSEKTEIRFNSEWLNALGSDGMVKLAATYTVARMLEREDFKTRFKNNQPIAIHEFLYPLAQGYDSVMLECDVEMGGTDQKFNLHVGRQLQQHYGQEPQIIITLPLLEGLDGVQKMSKSLNNYVGITESPDEMFGKLMSISDELMWRYFDLLSFRSNQDLSDLKADVTGGRNPRDVKFLLCEEIIERFHSREAAVAAREAFISRFQRGQMPDDIPEQTLQTSGEGIGIAAALSQCGLTS
;
A
#
# COMPACT_ATOMS: atom_id res chain seq x y z
N MET A 1 -5.19 62.11 33.10
CA MET A 1 -5.86 60.83 33.45
C MET A 1 -5.57 59.85 32.35
N THR A 2 -4.73 58.95 32.67
CA THR A 2 -4.10 57.92 31.87
C THR A 2 -5.00 56.68 31.75
N THR A 3 -5.17 56.11 30.56
CA THR A 3 -5.55 54.73 30.39
C THR A 3 -4.66 54.09 29.32
N HIS A 4 -3.83 53.18 29.77
CA HIS A 4 -3.02 52.27 28.96
C HIS A 4 -3.90 51.21 28.29
N SER A 5 -3.70 50.96 26.99
CA SER A 5 -4.17 49.79 26.28
C SER A 5 -2.97 48.91 26.00
N SER A 6 -2.95 47.72 26.57
CA SER A 6 -1.94 46.70 26.33
C SER A 6 -2.29 45.88 25.09
N ALA A 7 -1.43 45.94 24.08
CA ALA A 7 -1.48 45.05 22.94
C ALA A 7 -0.89 43.65 23.33
N GLY A 8 -1.71 42.62 23.25
CA GLY A 8 -1.29 41.23 23.40
C GLY A 8 -0.66 40.71 22.10
N SER A 9 0.64 40.49 22.13
CA SER A 9 1.38 39.82 21.09
C SER A 9 1.10 38.30 21.17
N GLY A 10 0.30 37.78 20.27
CA GLY A 10 0.12 36.33 20.09
C GLY A 10 1.36 35.72 19.44
N LEU A 11 2.12 34.96 20.20
CA LEU A 11 3.21 34.14 19.71
C LEU A 11 2.63 32.97 18.89
N ILE A 12 2.85 32.98 17.57
CA ILE A 12 2.61 31.79 16.72
C ILE A 12 3.81 30.89 16.91
N THR A 13 3.64 29.84 17.71
CA THR A 13 4.65 28.80 17.88
C THR A 13 4.53 27.83 16.71
N LEU A 14 5.51 27.85 15.83
CA LEU A 14 5.73 26.84 14.80
C LEU A 14 6.03 25.50 15.47
N LEU A 15 5.10 24.57 15.39
CA LEU A 15 5.25 23.21 15.89
C LEU A 15 5.84 22.31 14.81
N THR A 16 7.17 22.21 14.80
CA THR A 16 7.91 21.18 14.05
C THR A 16 7.99 19.90 14.86
N GLY A 17 7.69 18.76 14.23
CA GLY A 17 8.15 17.41 14.63
C GLY A 17 7.70 16.81 15.96
N ARG A 18 7.22 17.58 16.93
CA ARG A 18 6.87 17.10 18.29
C ARG A 18 5.40 16.70 18.49
N ASN A 19 4.53 16.98 17.55
CA ASN A 19 3.09 16.67 17.72
C ASN A 19 2.77 15.20 17.56
N TRP A 20 3.60 14.43 16.88
CA TRP A 20 3.40 12.98 16.71
C TRP A 20 3.68 12.22 18.00
N VAL A 21 4.69 12.60 18.77
CA VAL A 21 4.99 12.01 20.08
C VAL A 21 3.84 12.25 21.06
N ASN A 22 3.21 13.42 21.01
CA ASN A 22 2.05 13.73 21.86
C ASN A 22 0.77 13.00 21.43
N LEU A 23 0.61 12.70 20.16
CA LEU A 23 -0.50 11.87 19.66
C LEU A 23 -0.32 10.41 20.13
N CYS A 24 0.89 9.87 20.02
CA CYS A 24 1.22 8.54 20.59
C CYS A 24 1.06 8.50 22.11
N CYS A 25 1.45 9.56 22.84
CA CYS A 25 1.19 9.66 24.28
C CYS A 25 -0.30 9.78 24.64
N LYS A 26 -1.09 10.49 23.84
CA LYS A 26 -2.56 10.55 24.01
C LYS A 26 -3.22 9.23 23.68
N MET A 27 -2.79 8.52 22.64
CA MET A 27 -3.24 7.16 22.34
C MET A 27 -2.88 6.19 23.48
N ARG A 28 -1.67 6.30 24.06
CA ARG A 28 -1.26 5.49 25.22
C ARG A 28 -2.13 5.73 26.46
N ASN A 29 -2.59 6.96 26.69
CA ASN A 29 -3.45 7.28 27.85
C ASN A 29 -4.92 6.89 27.64
N SER A 30 -5.45 6.91 26.39
CA SER A 30 -6.82 6.44 26.11
C SER A 30 -6.95 4.91 26.17
N LEU A 31 -5.85 4.17 25.96
CA LEU A 31 -5.80 2.71 25.98
C LEU A 31 -5.81 2.13 27.41
N LEU A 32 -5.48 2.92 28.44
CA LEU A 32 -5.57 2.50 29.83
C LEU A 32 -7.01 2.38 30.36
N GLU A 33 -8.00 2.90 29.62
CA GLU A 33 -9.42 2.84 30.02
C GLU A 33 -10.14 1.55 29.56
N THR A 34 -9.56 0.77 28.63
CA THR A 34 -10.22 -0.43 28.07
C THR A 34 -9.82 -1.75 28.73
N GLY A 35 -8.86 -1.77 29.63
CA GLY A 35 -8.37 -2.99 30.29
C GLY A 35 -7.62 -3.96 29.37
N MET A 36 -7.31 -3.58 28.12
CA MET A 36 -6.48 -4.36 27.20
C MET A 36 -5.00 -4.20 27.53
N THR A 37 -4.22 -5.28 27.37
CA THR A 37 -2.77 -5.22 27.52
C THR A 37 -2.11 -4.56 26.32
N ASP A 38 -0.87 -4.07 26.45
CA ASP A 38 -0.09 -3.55 25.32
C ASP A 38 0.03 -4.60 24.19
N LEU A 39 0.09 -5.88 24.53
CA LEU A 39 0.13 -6.99 23.59
C LEU A 39 -1.19 -7.15 22.82
N ASP A 40 -2.32 -7.08 23.52
CA ASP A 40 -3.65 -7.20 22.88
C ASP A 40 -3.88 -6.06 21.90
N ASN A 41 -3.46 -4.86 22.27
CA ASN A 41 -3.52 -3.68 21.39
C ASN A 41 -2.63 -3.84 20.15
N ALA A 42 -1.41 -4.38 20.32
CA ALA A 42 -0.51 -4.66 19.20
C ALA A 42 -1.10 -5.71 18.25
N LEU A 43 -1.65 -6.80 18.80
CA LEU A 43 -2.32 -7.84 18.00
C LEU A 43 -3.54 -7.30 17.26
N ALA A 44 -4.37 -6.48 17.90
CA ALA A 44 -5.53 -5.86 17.27
C ALA A 44 -5.13 -4.89 16.14
N LEU A 45 -4.05 -4.12 16.33
CA LEU A 45 -3.51 -3.22 15.31
C LEU A 45 -2.95 -4.01 14.11
N ILE A 46 -2.19 -5.06 14.37
CA ILE A 46 -1.63 -5.93 13.33
C ILE A 46 -2.76 -6.63 12.56
N ALA A 47 -3.77 -7.15 13.24
CA ALA A 47 -4.89 -7.87 12.64
C ALA A 47 -5.82 -6.97 11.80
N ARG A 48 -5.91 -5.67 12.12
CA ARG A 48 -6.79 -4.76 11.36
C ARG A 48 -6.41 -4.70 9.89
N GLY A 49 -7.36 -4.95 8.99
CA GLY A 49 -7.16 -4.86 7.55
C GLY A 49 -6.29 -5.97 6.97
N THR A 50 -5.91 -6.99 7.74
CA THR A 50 -5.27 -8.20 7.19
C THR A 50 -6.33 -9.17 6.68
N ASP A 51 -5.96 -9.95 5.66
CA ASP A 51 -6.78 -11.06 5.18
C ASP A 51 -6.54 -12.32 6.02
N GLU A 52 -5.26 -12.65 6.23
CA GLU A 52 -4.86 -13.82 7.01
C GLU A 52 -3.54 -13.55 7.74
N ILE A 53 -3.46 -14.05 8.96
CA ILE A 53 -2.21 -14.20 9.72
C ILE A 53 -2.01 -15.72 9.90
N THR A 54 -0.98 -16.25 9.26
CA THR A 54 -0.67 -17.67 9.40
C THR A 54 -0.13 -17.92 10.81
N LYS A 55 -0.81 -18.78 11.56
CA LYS A 55 -0.47 -19.13 12.95
C LYS A 55 -0.37 -17.90 13.88
N PRO A 56 -1.50 -17.27 14.19
CA PRO A 56 -1.53 -16.10 15.07
C PRO A 56 -0.86 -16.33 16.43
N GLU A 57 -0.93 -17.57 16.94
CA GLU A 57 -0.29 -17.98 18.18
C GLU A 57 1.25 -17.90 18.13
N GLU A 58 1.88 -18.18 16.97
CA GLU A 58 3.32 -18.00 16.78
C GLU A 58 3.68 -16.50 16.76
N LEU A 59 2.84 -15.64 16.16
CA LEU A 59 3.02 -14.19 16.19
C LEU A 59 2.97 -13.65 17.63
N GLU A 60 1.96 -14.07 18.40
CA GLU A 60 1.82 -13.67 19.79
C GLU A 60 3.05 -14.09 20.63
N GLN A 61 3.56 -15.31 20.42
CA GLN A 61 4.77 -15.79 21.08
C GLN A 61 5.99 -14.93 20.72
N ARG A 62 6.16 -14.54 19.45
CA ARG A 62 7.28 -13.69 19.03
C ARG A 62 7.19 -12.28 19.60
N LEU A 63 6.01 -11.70 19.67
CA LEU A 63 5.80 -10.39 20.29
C LEU A 63 6.16 -10.43 21.78
N LYS A 64 5.87 -11.55 22.47
CA LYS A 64 6.22 -11.76 23.90
C LYS A 64 7.73 -11.86 24.15
N LEU A 65 8.55 -12.11 23.13
CA LEU A 65 10.03 -12.15 23.30
C LEU A 65 10.62 -10.78 23.66
N GLY A 66 9.88 -9.68 23.43
CA GLY A 66 10.33 -8.33 23.79
C GLY A 66 11.49 -7.78 22.94
N ARG A 67 11.89 -8.49 21.89
CA ARG A 67 12.88 -8.00 20.91
C ARG A 67 12.20 -7.43 19.67
N PRO A 68 12.85 -6.49 18.96
CA PRO A 68 12.36 -6.07 17.66
C PRO A 68 12.27 -7.27 16.70
N LEU A 69 11.14 -7.41 16.01
CA LEU A 69 10.95 -8.37 14.94
C LEU A 69 11.49 -7.78 13.64
N ARG A 70 12.03 -8.62 12.76
CA ARG A 70 12.45 -8.28 11.41
C ARG A 70 11.26 -8.52 10.46
N VAL A 71 10.66 -7.44 9.99
CA VAL A 71 9.43 -7.47 9.19
C VAL A 71 9.76 -7.10 7.76
N LYS A 72 9.61 -8.04 6.82
CA LYS A 72 9.98 -7.89 5.41
C LYS A 72 8.77 -7.71 4.51
N VAL A 73 8.92 -6.84 3.52
CA VAL A 73 8.07 -6.80 2.32
C VAL A 73 8.97 -6.66 1.09
N GLY A 74 8.74 -7.50 0.08
CA GLY A 74 9.43 -7.43 -1.20
C GLY A 74 8.60 -6.69 -2.25
N PHE A 75 9.27 -5.82 -3.01
CA PHE A 75 8.70 -5.11 -4.14
C PHE A 75 9.60 -5.25 -5.36
N ASP A 76 9.08 -5.80 -6.43
CA ASP A 76 9.73 -5.73 -7.74
C ASP A 76 9.50 -4.34 -8.34
N PRO A 77 10.53 -3.62 -8.75
CA PRO A 77 10.43 -2.25 -9.27
C PRO A 77 9.88 -2.22 -10.70
N THR A 78 8.61 -2.58 -10.86
CA THR A 78 7.97 -2.83 -12.17
C THR A 78 7.38 -1.59 -12.85
N ALA A 79 7.29 -0.49 -12.14
CA ALA A 79 6.81 0.81 -12.63
C ALA A 79 7.41 1.94 -11.77
N PRO A 80 7.62 3.15 -12.33
CA PRO A 80 8.30 4.21 -11.59
C PRO A 80 7.51 4.78 -10.40
N ASP A 81 6.17 4.67 -10.39
CA ASP A 81 5.34 5.32 -9.37
C ASP A 81 4.43 4.35 -8.64
N LEU A 82 4.22 4.64 -7.36
CA LEU A 82 3.25 3.96 -6.53
C LEU A 82 1.85 4.60 -6.65
N HIS A 83 0.82 3.82 -6.34
CA HIS A 83 -0.55 4.30 -6.12
C HIS A 83 -1.01 3.88 -4.73
N ILE A 84 -2.12 4.45 -4.23
CA ILE A 84 -2.59 4.18 -2.86
C ILE A 84 -2.86 2.70 -2.58
N GLY A 85 -3.09 1.87 -3.60
CA GLY A 85 -3.19 0.41 -3.42
C GLY A 85 -1.90 -0.23 -2.90
N HIS A 86 -0.73 0.26 -3.31
CA HIS A 86 0.55 -0.22 -2.78
C HIS A 86 0.76 0.24 -1.33
N THR A 87 0.14 1.36 -0.95
CA THR A 87 0.33 1.90 0.41
C THR A 87 -0.40 1.09 1.49
N VAL A 88 -1.31 0.20 1.13
CA VAL A 88 -1.94 -0.73 2.08
C VAL A 88 -0.90 -1.51 2.88
N ILE A 89 0.04 -2.14 2.16
CA ILE A 89 1.10 -2.92 2.80
C ILE A 89 2.16 -2.03 3.46
N ILE A 90 2.47 -0.87 2.86
CA ILE A 90 3.43 0.09 3.42
C ILE A 90 2.89 0.70 4.74
N ASN A 91 1.58 0.98 4.81
CA ASN A 91 0.93 1.40 6.05
C ASN A 91 1.02 0.32 7.14
N LYS A 92 0.89 -0.95 6.77
CA LYS A 92 1.08 -2.06 7.72
C LYS A 92 2.53 -2.13 8.21
N MET A 93 3.51 -1.92 7.32
CA MET A 93 4.91 -1.80 7.72
C MET A 93 5.11 -0.66 8.73
N ARG A 94 4.47 0.51 8.50
CA ARG A 94 4.51 1.64 9.43
C ARG A 94 3.94 1.28 10.80
N GLN A 95 2.84 0.53 10.85
CA GLN A 95 2.28 0.05 12.12
C GLN A 95 3.29 -0.82 12.90
N PHE A 96 4.06 -1.68 12.21
CA PHE A 96 5.14 -2.44 12.86
C PHE A 96 6.28 -1.54 13.35
N GLN A 97 6.64 -0.49 12.61
CA GLN A 97 7.63 0.50 13.08
C GLN A 97 7.15 1.22 14.35
N ASP A 98 5.89 1.63 14.40
CA ASP A 98 5.30 2.31 15.54
C ASP A 98 5.24 1.39 16.78
N LEU A 99 5.16 0.07 16.59
CA LEU A 99 5.30 -0.94 17.63
C LEU A 99 6.75 -1.24 18.03
N GLY A 100 7.74 -0.60 17.40
CA GLY A 100 9.17 -0.75 17.74
C GLY A 100 9.90 -1.87 17.00
N HIS A 101 9.34 -2.39 15.90
CA HIS A 101 9.95 -3.44 15.09
C HIS A 101 10.80 -2.86 13.95
N THR A 102 11.75 -3.64 13.46
CA THR A 102 12.61 -3.30 12.32
C THR A 102 11.89 -3.68 11.03
N VAL A 103 11.73 -2.71 10.15
CA VAL A 103 11.07 -2.92 8.86
C VAL A 103 12.13 -3.00 7.75
N ILE A 104 12.00 -4.00 6.91
CA ILE A 104 12.88 -4.25 5.77
C ILE A 104 12.06 -4.06 4.49
N PHE A 105 12.37 -3.00 3.76
CA PHE A 105 11.85 -2.76 2.43
C PHE A 105 12.81 -3.37 1.42
N LEU A 106 12.44 -4.55 0.91
CA LEU A 106 13.27 -5.31 -0.01
C LEU A 106 12.93 -4.94 -1.45
N ILE A 107 13.90 -4.46 -2.18
CA ILE A 107 13.80 -4.21 -3.62
C ILE A 107 14.22 -5.47 -4.36
N GLY A 108 13.29 -6.03 -5.12
CA GLY A 108 13.48 -7.23 -5.93
C GLY A 108 14.15 -6.89 -7.28
N ASP A 109 15.38 -6.39 -7.25
CA ASP A 109 16.12 -6.04 -8.46
C ASP A 109 16.55 -7.28 -9.25
N PHE A 110 16.88 -8.38 -8.58
CA PHE A 110 17.13 -9.67 -9.23
C PHE A 110 15.83 -10.36 -9.64
N THR A 111 14.83 -10.42 -8.75
CA THR A 111 13.54 -11.06 -9.04
C THR A 111 12.76 -10.31 -10.13
N GLY A 112 12.91 -9.00 -10.22
CA GLY A 112 12.36 -8.19 -11.30
C GLY A 112 12.86 -8.60 -12.69
N LEU A 113 14.09 -9.12 -12.80
CA LEU A 113 14.63 -9.66 -14.06
C LEU A 113 13.98 -11.01 -14.43
N ILE A 114 13.55 -11.81 -13.44
CA ILE A 114 12.78 -13.04 -13.68
C ILE A 114 11.34 -12.66 -14.08
N GLY A 115 10.75 -11.73 -13.34
CA GLY A 115 9.35 -11.32 -13.42
C GLY A 115 8.42 -12.26 -12.67
N ASP A 116 7.61 -11.68 -11.78
CA ASP A 116 6.61 -12.44 -11.02
C ASP A 116 5.55 -13.05 -11.95
N PRO A 117 5.42 -14.37 -11.99
CA PRO A 117 4.40 -15.06 -12.79
C PRO A 117 2.98 -14.93 -12.18
N THR A 118 2.83 -14.40 -10.97
CA THR A 118 1.55 -14.31 -10.24
C THR A 118 0.44 -13.65 -11.08
N GLY A 119 -0.67 -14.35 -11.26
CA GLY A 119 -1.86 -13.84 -11.96
C GLY A 119 -1.66 -13.55 -13.45
N LYS A 120 -0.62 -14.10 -14.09
CA LYS A 120 -0.34 -13.92 -15.51
C LYS A 120 -0.68 -15.19 -16.30
N ASN A 121 -1.28 -14.97 -17.45
CA ASN A 121 -1.58 -16.06 -18.40
C ASN A 121 -0.43 -16.27 -19.41
N VAL A 122 0.57 -15.39 -19.41
CA VAL A 122 1.74 -15.40 -20.29
C VAL A 122 2.98 -14.94 -19.55
N THR A 123 4.15 -15.43 -19.96
CA THR A 123 5.44 -15.02 -19.42
C THR A 123 5.63 -13.49 -19.53
N ARG A 124 6.00 -12.85 -18.43
CA ARG A 124 6.25 -11.40 -18.40
C ARG A 124 7.54 -11.06 -19.14
N LYS A 125 7.55 -9.95 -19.88
CA LYS A 125 8.78 -9.43 -20.46
C LYS A 125 9.69 -8.91 -19.34
N PRO A 126 10.95 -9.41 -19.22
CA PRO A 126 11.88 -8.91 -18.22
C PRO A 126 12.18 -7.42 -18.39
N LEU A 127 12.44 -6.72 -17.30
CA LEU A 127 12.97 -5.35 -17.32
C LEU A 127 14.48 -5.37 -17.59
N SER A 128 15.01 -4.25 -18.13
CA SER A 128 16.46 -4.09 -18.19
C SER A 128 17.02 -3.72 -16.80
N PRO A 129 18.32 -4.00 -16.53
CA PRO A 129 18.96 -3.60 -15.27
C PRO A 129 18.85 -2.10 -15.00
N GLU A 130 18.96 -1.26 -16.04
CA GLU A 130 18.86 0.20 -15.94
C GLU A 130 17.44 0.63 -15.51
N GLN A 131 16.40 0.02 -16.11
CA GLN A 131 15.02 0.26 -15.72
C GLN A 131 14.72 -0.16 -14.27
N VAL A 132 15.31 -1.28 -13.84
CA VAL A 132 15.18 -1.75 -12.44
C VAL A 132 15.80 -0.76 -11.49
N GLN A 133 17.01 -0.26 -11.80
CA GLN A 133 17.71 0.71 -10.95
C GLN A 133 16.94 2.04 -10.85
N GLU A 134 16.49 2.61 -11.95
CA GLU A 134 15.74 3.86 -11.99
C GLU A 134 14.43 3.76 -11.18
N ASN A 135 13.68 2.68 -11.38
CA ASN A 135 12.46 2.43 -10.62
C ASN A 135 12.72 2.23 -9.13
N ALA A 136 13.82 1.56 -8.76
CA ALA A 136 14.19 1.32 -7.38
C ALA A 136 14.46 2.61 -6.59
N GLU A 137 15.17 3.56 -7.19
CA GLU A 137 15.44 4.87 -6.59
C GLU A 137 14.14 5.65 -6.36
N THR A 138 13.22 5.60 -7.31
CA THR A 138 11.90 6.23 -7.20
C THR A 138 11.07 5.59 -6.08
N TYR A 139 11.08 4.26 -5.97
CA TYR A 139 10.35 3.55 -4.91
C TYR A 139 10.85 3.93 -3.52
N ALA A 140 12.16 3.95 -3.33
CA ALA A 140 12.75 4.31 -2.05
C ALA A 140 12.32 5.72 -1.59
N SER A 141 12.32 6.71 -2.50
CA SER A 141 11.89 8.07 -2.17
C SER A 141 10.41 8.17 -1.81
N GLN A 142 9.54 7.44 -2.51
CA GLN A 142 8.09 7.44 -2.28
C GLN A 142 7.71 6.71 -0.99
N VAL A 143 8.39 5.63 -0.66
CA VAL A 143 8.16 4.84 0.57
C VAL A 143 8.44 5.64 1.82
N PHE A 144 9.45 6.52 1.82
CA PHE A 144 9.78 7.38 2.95
C PHE A 144 8.79 8.52 3.21
N GLN A 145 7.78 8.69 2.37
CA GLN A 145 6.63 9.54 2.72
C GLN A 145 5.74 8.90 3.80
N ILE A 146 5.85 7.57 3.98
CA ILE A 146 5.07 6.81 4.97
C ILE A 146 5.97 6.23 6.06
N LEU A 147 7.09 5.61 5.68
CA LEU A 147 8.00 4.95 6.61
C LEU A 147 9.02 5.93 7.19
N ASP A 148 9.42 5.65 8.43
CA ASP A 148 10.53 6.32 9.08
C ASP A 148 11.85 5.77 8.50
N SER A 149 12.65 6.64 7.88
CA SER A 149 13.90 6.26 7.22
C SER A 149 14.96 5.72 8.20
N GLU A 150 14.94 6.18 9.46
CA GLU A 150 15.88 5.71 10.49
C GLU A 150 15.58 4.29 10.99
N LYS A 151 14.32 3.83 10.77
CA LYS A 151 13.81 2.50 11.21
C LYS A 151 13.54 1.56 10.04
N THR A 152 13.94 1.94 8.83
CA THR A 152 13.74 1.14 7.62
C THR A 152 15.08 0.71 7.04
N GLU A 153 15.25 -0.59 6.90
CA GLU A 153 16.37 -1.15 6.14
C GLU A 153 15.94 -1.27 4.66
N ILE A 154 16.59 -0.56 3.75
CA ILE A 154 16.46 -0.79 2.31
C ILE A 154 17.47 -1.86 1.91
N ARG A 155 17.02 -2.95 1.31
CA ARG A 155 17.87 -4.05 0.85
C ARG A 155 17.55 -4.42 -0.59
N PHE A 156 18.52 -4.95 -1.28
CA PHE A 156 18.39 -5.42 -2.66
C PHE A 156 18.65 -6.92 -2.71
N ASN A 157 17.79 -7.70 -3.31
CA ASN A 157 17.99 -9.16 -3.32
C ASN A 157 19.12 -9.62 -4.25
N SER A 158 19.61 -8.79 -5.14
CA SER A 158 20.84 -9.02 -5.89
C SER A 158 22.08 -9.17 -4.97
N GLU A 159 22.07 -8.60 -3.75
CA GLU A 159 23.16 -8.70 -2.79
C GLU A 159 23.56 -10.16 -2.51
N TRP A 160 22.59 -11.04 -2.41
CA TRP A 160 22.83 -12.47 -2.13
C TRP A 160 22.54 -13.37 -3.31
N LEU A 161 21.55 -13.05 -4.18
CA LEU A 161 21.20 -13.91 -5.30
C LEU A 161 22.29 -13.93 -6.38
N ASN A 162 22.97 -12.81 -6.63
CA ASN A 162 24.15 -12.78 -7.50
C ASN A 162 25.33 -13.56 -6.91
N ALA A 163 25.48 -13.51 -5.58
CA ALA A 163 26.56 -14.21 -4.89
C ALA A 163 26.37 -15.75 -4.84
N LEU A 164 25.15 -16.25 -5.01
CA LEU A 164 24.88 -17.69 -5.06
C LEU A 164 25.64 -18.41 -6.18
N GLY A 165 25.81 -17.75 -7.31
CA GLY A 165 26.36 -18.37 -8.51
C GLY A 165 25.53 -19.56 -9.02
N SER A 166 26.03 -20.25 -10.02
CA SER A 166 25.33 -21.41 -10.60
C SER A 166 25.15 -22.57 -9.62
N ASP A 167 26.16 -22.85 -8.82
CA ASP A 167 26.15 -23.89 -7.80
C ASP A 167 25.09 -23.65 -6.73
N GLY A 168 25.02 -22.44 -6.21
CA GLY A 168 24.04 -22.05 -5.21
C GLY A 168 22.62 -22.09 -5.78
N MET A 169 22.43 -21.63 -7.02
CA MET A 169 21.13 -21.69 -7.67
C MET A 169 20.64 -23.14 -7.89
N VAL A 170 21.54 -24.05 -8.26
CA VAL A 170 21.19 -25.49 -8.37
C VAL A 170 20.82 -26.07 -7.00
N LYS A 171 21.56 -25.74 -5.94
CA LYS A 171 21.25 -26.17 -4.57
C LYS A 171 19.89 -25.63 -4.12
N LEU A 172 19.61 -24.35 -4.38
CA LEU A 172 18.34 -23.73 -4.07
C LEU A 172 17.18 -24.41 -4.85
N ALA A 173 17.34 -24.64 -6.14
CA ALA A 173 16.35 -25.34 -6.97
C ALA A 173 16.09 -26.78 -6.49
N ALA A 174 17.08 -27.45 -5.93
CA ALA A 174 16.95 -28.81 -5.39
C ALA A 174 16.12 -28.90 -4.10
N THR A 175 15.85 -27.76 -3.42
CA THR A 175 15.05 -27.74 -2.19
C THR A 175 13.55 -27.93 -2.45
N TYR A 176 13.09 -27.79 -3.70
CA TYR A 176 11.68 -27.78 -4.04
C TYR A 176 11.40 -28.67 -5.25
N THR A 177 10.23 -29.27 -5.31
CA THR A 177 9.86 -30.16 -6.43
C THR A 177 8.95 -29.46 -7.42
N VAL A 178 9.00 -29.86 -8.70
CA VAL A 178 8.06 -29.39 -9.73
C VAL A 178 6.60 -29.67 -9.34
N ALA A 179 6.33 -30.84 -8.71
CA ALA A 179 4.98 -31.16 -8.24
C ALA A 179 4.45 -30.13 -7.25
N ARG A 180 5.30 -29.66 -6.31
CA ARG A 180 4.95 -28.59 -5.37
C ARG A 180 4.78 -27.23 -6.06
N MET A 181 5.64 -26.91 -7.04
CA MET A 181 5.49 -25.68 -7.81
C MET A 181 4.16 -25.62 -8.56
N LEU A 182 3.70 -26.75 -9.10
CA LEU A 182 2.43 -26.86 -9.81
C LEU A 182 1.18 -26.79 -8.87
N GLU A 183 1.34 -26.72 -7.55
CA GLU A 183 0.26 -26.41 -6.61
C GLU A 183 -0.13 -24.92 -6.65
N ARG A 184 0.76 -24.05 -7.12
CA ARG A 184 0.48 -22.62 -7.31
C ARG A 184 -0.58 -22.46 -8.41
N GLU A 185 -1.63 -21.70 -8.13
CA GLU A 185 -2.86 -21.70 -8.93
C GLU A 185 -2.66 -21.28 -10.39
N ASP A 186 -1.79 -20.29 -10.65
CA ASP A 186 -1.47 -19.86 -12.02
C ASP A 186 -0.69 -20.95 -12.79
N PHE A 187 0.32 -21.58 -12.18
CA PHE A 187 1.04 -22.69 -12.81
C PHE A 187 0.12 -23.90 -13.05
N LYS A 188 -0.71 -24.25 -12.06
CA LYS A 188 -1.68 -25.31 -12.16
C LYS A 188 -2.67 -25.09 -13.32
N THR A 189 -3.18 -23.86 -13.43
CA THR A 189 -4.11 -23.48 -14.50
C THR A 189 -3.44 -23.52 -15.86
N ARG A 190 -2.25 -22.94 -16.00
CA ARG A 190 -1.47 -22.94 -17.25
C ARG A 190 -1.09 -24.36 -17.66
N PHE A 191 -0.61 -25.18 -16.71
CA PHE A 191 -0.27 -26.57 -16.97
C PHE A 191 -1.49 -27.37 -17.45
N LYS A 192 -2.64 -27.25 -16.78
CA LYS A 192 -3.89 -27.91 -17.15
C LYS A 192 -4.38 -27.51 -18.53
N ASN A 193 -4.18 -26.26 -18.91
CA ASN A 193 -4.60 -25.70 -20.20
C ASN A 193 -3.55 -25.83 -21.31
N ASN A 194 -2.46 -26.60 -21.09
CA ASN A 194 -1.33 -26.73 -22.00
C ASN A 194 -0.73 -25.39 -22.43
N GLN A 195 -0.77 -24.39 -21.54
CA GLN A 195 -0.12 -23.11 -21.78
C GLN A 195 1.36 -23.17 -21.36
N PRO A 196 2.26 -22.47 -22.05
CA PRO A 196 3.68 -22.56 -21.76
C PRO A 196 4.02 -22.00 -20.36
N ILE A 197 4.91 -22.72 -19.67
CA ILE A 197 5.53 -22.30 -18.41
C ILE A 197 7.04 -22.37 -18.63
N ALA A 198 7.74 -21.25 -18.56
CA ALA A 198 9.18 -21.23 -18.73
C ALA A 198 9.90 -21.65 -17.43
N ILE A 199 11.00 -22.36 -17.55
CA ILE A 199 11.75 -22.91 -16.40
C ILE A 199 12.16 -21.83 -15.39
N HIS A 200 12.55 -20.64 -15.86
CA HIS A 200 12.96 -19.54 -14.99
C HIS A 200 11.81 -19.03 -14.08
N GLU A 201 10.54 -19.20 -14.50
CA GLU A 201 9.39 -18.79 -13.68
C GLU A 201 9.31 -19.60 -12.37
N PHE A 202 9.78 -20.85 -12.36
CA PHE A 202 9.87 -21.66 -11.14
C PHE A 202 10.95 -21.17 -10.17
N LEU A 203 11.91 -20.39 -10.64
CA LEU A 203 12.95 -19.82 -9.79
C LEU A 203 12.44 -18.63 -8.99
N TYR A 204 11.41 -17.94 -9.47
CA TYR A 204 10.89 -16.74 -8.80
C TYR A 204 10.46 -17.01 -7.34
N PRO A 205 9.57 -17.97 -7.03
CA PRO A 205 9.17 -18.29 -5.66
C PRO A 205 10.36 -18.70 -4.78
N LEU A 206 11.35 -19.38 -5.37
CA LEU A 206 12.55 -19.82 -4.64
C LEU A 206 13.46 -18.64 -4.29
N ALA A 207 13.66 -17.72 -5.24
CA ALA A 207 14.42 -16.50 -5.01
C ALA A 207 13.78 -15.64 -3.91
N GLN A 208 12.47 -15.37 -4.01
CA GLN A 208 11.72 -14.63 -2.97
C GLN A 208 11.78 -15.35 -1.62
N GLY A 209 11.66 -16.66 -1.60
CA GLY A 209 11.74 -17.43 -0.37
C GLY A 209 13.16 -17.42 0.24
N TYR A 210 14.20 -17.40 -0.59
CA TYR A 210 15.57 -17.30 -0.13
C TYR A 210 15.90 -15.92 0.46
N ASP A 211 15.24 -14.87 0.01
CA ASP A 211 15.32 -13.54 0.63
C ASP A 211 14.99 -13.60 2.13
N SER A 212 13.97 -14.39 2.52
CA SER A 212 13.58 -14.55 3.92
C SER A 212 14.65 -15.27 4.74
N VAL A 213 15.37 -16.22 4.13
CA VAL A 213 16.51 -16.90 4.76
C VAL A 213 17.66 -15.91 4.99
N MET A 214 18.04 -15.14 3.96
CA MET A 214 19.16 -14.21 4.03
C MET A 214 18.90 -13.03 4.97
N LEU A 215 17.65 -12.62 5.11
CA LEU A 215 17.23 -11.55 5.99
C LEU A 215 16.88 -12.01 7.41
N GLU A 216 16.93 -13.33 7.69
CA GLU A 216 16.48 -13.90 8.97
C GLU A 216 15.10 -13.32 9.38
N CYS A 217 14.16 -13.36 8.44
CA CYS A 217 12.92 -12.66 8.55
C CYS A 217 12.00 -13.31 9.60
N ASP A 218 11.46 -12.50 10.54
CA ASP A 218 10.46 -12.96 11.51
C ASP A 218 9.04 -12.92 10.95
N VAL A 219 8.75 -11.89 10.15
CA VAL A 219 7.42 -11.66 9.57
C VAL A 219 7.57 -11.25 8.11
N GLU A 220 6.93 -11.94 7.21
CA GLU A 220 6.81 -11.51 5.81
C GLU A 220 5.36 -11.16 5.48
N MET A 221 5.18 -10.00 4.85
CA MET A 221 3.88 -9.53 4.42
C MET A 221 3.80 -9.48 2.89
N GLY A 222 2.62 -9.77 2.36
CA GLY A 222 2.34 -9.70 0.93
C GLY A 222 0.86 -9.55 0.63
N GLY A 223 0.51 -9.27 -0.61
CA GLY A 223 -0.88 -9.39 -1.07
C GLY A 223 -1.37 -10.85 -0.99
N THR A 224 -2.69 -11.05 -0.99
CA THR A 224 -3.30 -12.40 -1.02
C THR A 224 -2.80 -13.23 -2.19
N ASP A 225 -2.46 -12.59 -3.29
CA ASP A 225 -1.89 -13.20 -4.50
C ASP A 225 -0.45 -13.73 -4.30
N GLN A 226 0.26 -13.27 -3.26
CA GLN A 226 1.62 -13.69 -2.92
C GLN A 226 1.69 -14.89 -1.97
N LYS A 227 0.55 -15.35 -1.45
CA LYS A 227 0.48 -16.37 -0.38
C LYS A 227 1.36 -17.59 -0.63
N PHE A 228 1.37 -18.11 -1.86
CA PHE A 228 2.21 -19.27 -2.21
C PHE A 228 3.70 -18.97 -2.01
N ASN A 229 4.18 -17.83 -2.53
CA ASN A 229 5.59 -17.44 -2.44
C ASN A 229 6.02 -17.25 -0.97
N LEU A 230 5.15 -16.64 -0.16
CA LEU A 230 5.38 -16.46 1.28
C LEU A 230 5.55 -17.80 2.01
N HIS A 231 4.75 -18.81 1.62
CA HIS A 231 4.89 -20.16 2.16
C HIS A 231 6.18 -20.86 1.71
N VAL A 232 6.67 -20.59 0.51
CA VAL A 232 7.99 -21.08 0.06
C VAL A 232 9.08 -20.53 0.95
N GLY A 233 9.03 -19.24 1.32
CA GLY A 233 9.96 -18.62 2.26
C GLY A 233 10.00 -19.33 3.61
N ARG A 234 8.83 -19.61 4.17
CA ARG A 234 8.67 -20.36 5.43
C ARG A 234 9.29 -21.76 5.36
N GLN A 235 9.11 -22.46 4.24
CA GLN A 235 9.69 -23.81 4.03
C GLN A 235 11.21 -23.75 3.85
N LEU A 236 11.73 -22.76 3.13
CA LEU A 236 13.16 -22.58 2.95
C LEU A 236 13.85 -22.25 4.27
N GLN A 237 13.28 -21.37 5.11
CA GLN A 237 13.82 -21.11 6.43
C GLN A 237 13.97 -22.40 7.26
N GLN A 238 12.95 -23.29 7.26
CA GLN A 238 13.03 -24.59 7.91
C GLN A 238 14.16 -25.46 7.33
N HIS A 239 14.29 -25.48 5.99
CA HIS A 239 15.34 -26.23 5.31
C HIS A 239 16.75 -25.73 5.71
N TYR A 240 16.92 -24.41 5.92
CA TYR A 240 18.16 -23.80 6.36
C TYR A 240 18.32 -23.75 7.88
N GLY A 241 17.45 -24.43 8.64
CA GLY A 241 17.55 -24.55 10.10
C GLY A 241 17.14 -23.28 10.86
N GLN A 242 16.40 -22.37 10.24
CA GLN A 242 15.86 -21.17 10.86
C GLN A 242 14.43 -21.39 11.35
N GLU A 243 13.99 -20.57 12.31
CA GLU A 243 12.61 -20.53 12.75
C GLU A 243 11.72 -19.93 11.63
N PRO A 244 10.65 -20.62 11.22
CA PRO A 244 9.85 -20.19 10.09
C PRO A 244 9.13 -18.85 10.36
N GLN A 245 9.20 -17.92 9.42
CA GLN A 245 8.52 -16.61 9.50
C GLN A 245 7.01 -16.71 9.66
N ILE A 246 6.42 -15.72 10.29
CA ILE A 246 4.98 -15.47 10.26
C ILE A 246 4.62 -14.89 8.89
N ILE A 247 3.54 -15.37 8.30
CA ILE A 247 3.00 -14.82 7.06
C ILE A 247 1.77 -13.98 7.38
N ILE A 248 1.75 -12.77 6.85
CA ILE A 248 0.59 -11.87 6.91
C ILE A 248 0.18 -11.52 5.49
N THR A 249 -1.02 -11.91 5.08
CA THR A 249 -1.56 -11.48 3.80
C THR A 249 -2.50 -10.29 3.98
N LEU A 250 -2.40 -9.35 3.03
CA LEU A 250 -3.29 -8.20 2.97
C LEU A 250 -4.14 -8.30 1.70
N PRO A 251 -5.40 -7.87 1.78
CA PRO A 251 -6.25 -7.82 0.61
C PRO A 251 -5.72 -6.82 -0.39
N LEU A 252 -5.94 -7.09 -1.67
CA LEU A 252 -5.72 -6.12 -2.72
C LEU A 252 -6.78 -5.02 -2.62
N LEU A 253 -6.36 -3.75 -2.71
CA LEU A 253 -7.28 -2.63 -2.69
C LEU A 253 -8.05 -2.59 -4.02
N GLU A 254 -9.36 -2.50 -3.93
CA GLU A 254 -10.23 -2.26 -5.07
C GLU A 254 -9.98 -0.86 -5.64
N GLY A 255 -10.02 -0.72 -6.95
CA GLY A 255 -9.90 0.57 -7.64
C GLY A 255 -11.15 1.44 -7.49
N LEU A 256 -11.17 2.58 -8.16
CA LEU A 256 -12.28 3.55 -8.12
C LEU A 256 -13.62 2.95 -8.56
N ASP A 257 -13.57 1.87 -9.36
CA ASP A 257 -14.74 1.10 -9.80
C ASP A 257 -15.36 0.21 -8.69
N GLY A 258 -14.64 0.00 -7.59
CA GLY A 258 -15.08 -0.82 -6.46
C GLY A 258 -15.15 -2.33 -6.74
N VAL A 259 -14.64 -2.80 -7.88
CA VAL A 259 -14.74 -4.20 -8.33
C VAL A 259 -13.37 -4.79 -8.62
N GLN A 260 -12.60 -4.17 -9.51
CA GLN A 260 -11.29 -4.68 -9.90
C GLN A 260 -10.21 -4.12 -8.96
N LYS A 261 -9.12 -4.87 -8.79
CA LYS A 261 -7.97 -4.37 -8.04
C LYS A 261 -7.47 -3.06 -8.64
N MET A 262 -7.06 -2.15 -7.79
CA MET A 262 -6.46 -0.90 -8.21
C MET A 262 -5.23 -1.13 -9.08
N SER A 263 -5.21 -0.54 -10.26
CA SER A 263 -4.14 -0.72 -11.24
C SER A 263 -4.06 0.47 -12.21
N LYS A 264 -2.84 0.89 -12.54
CA LYS A 264 -2.59 1.89 -13.60
C LYS A 264 -3.11 1.42 -14.96
N SER A 265 -2.92 0.14 -15.30
CA SER A 265 -3.37 -0.42 -16.56
C SER A 265 -4.89 -0.44 -16.74
N LEU A 266 -5.64 -0.40 -15.65
CA LEU A 266 -7.10 -0.34 -15.65
C LEU A 266 -7.63 1.10 -15.51
N ASN A 267 -6.74 2.08 -15.34
CA ASN A 267 -7.09 3.49 -15.12
C ASN A 267 -8.09 3.72 -13.96
N ASN A 268 -8.09 2.82 -12.96
CA ASN A 268 -8.97 2.87 -11.78
C ASN A 268 -8.19 3.18 -10.50
N TYR A 269 -7.12 3.95 -10.59
CA TYR A 269 -6.15 4.19 -9.51
C TYR A 269 -6.12 5.67 -9.07
N VAL A 270 -5.57 5.86 -7.86
CA VAL A 270 -5.13 7.16 -7.33
C VAL A 270 -3.61 7.09 -7.11
N GLY A 271 -2.86 7.87 -7.88
CA GLY A 271 -1.40 7.96 -7.73
C GLY A 271 -1.03 8.80 -6.51
N ILE A 272 0.05 8.43 -5.81
CA ILE A 272 0.50 9.19 -4.64
C ILE A 272 1.22 10.50 -5.01
N THR A 273 1.57 10.65 -6.29
CA THR A 273 2.23 11.83 -6.88
C THR A 273 1.26 12.71 -7.67
N GLU A 274 -0.02 12.35 -7.74
CA GLU A 274 -1.06 13.17 -8.37
C GLU A 274 -1.28 14.47 -7.58
N SER A 275 -1.79 15.50 -8.25
CA SER A 275 -2.12 16.75 -7.58
C SER A 275 -3.18 16.55 -6.48
N PRO A 276 -3.16 17.36 -5.39
CA PRO A 276 -4.16 17.26 -4.32
C PRO A 276 -5.61 17.30 -4.82
N ASP A 277 -5.90 18.13 -5.82
CA ASP A 277 -7.25 18.27 -6.39
C ASP A 277 -7.68 17.04 -7.18
N GLU A 278 -6.78 16.42 -7.94
CA GLU A 278 -7.04 15.16 -8.65
C GLU A 278 -7.28 14.02 -7.67
N MET A 279 -6.39 13.88 -6.67
CA MET A 279 -6.57 12.88 -5.61
C MET A 279 -7.91 13.05 -4.91
N PHE A 280 -8.26 14.30 -4.54
CA PHE A 280 -9.51 14.61 -3.86
C PHE A 280 -10.72 14.22 -4.71
N GLY A 281 -10.74 14.62 -5.98
CA GLY A 281 -11.81 14.30 -6.92
C GLY A 281 -12.01 12.80 -7.10
N LYS A 282 -10.92 12.05 -7.30
CA LYS A 282 -10.94 10.60 -7.44
C LYS A 282 -11.43 9.90 -6.17
N LEU A 283 -10.92 10.28 -4.99
CA LEU A 283 -11.36 9.72 -3.72
C LEU A 283 -12.83 10.02 -3.41
N MET A 284 -13.31 11.19 -3.80
CA MET A 284 -14.74 11.54 -3.64
C MET A 284 -15.67 10.75 -4.56
N SER A 285 -15.18 10.20 -5.68
CA SER A 285 -15.97 9.42 -6.64
C SER A 285 -16.30 8.00 -6.19
N ILE A 286 -15.60 7.46 -5.18
CA ILE A 286 -15.83 6.10 -4.68
C ILE A 286 -17.21 5.98 -3.99
N SER A 287 -17.77 4.77 -3.96
CA SER A 287 -19.00 4.50 -3.22
C SER A 287 -18.79 4.64 -1.70
N ASP A 288 -19.88 4.77 -0.95
CA ASP A 288 -19.82 4.86 0.51
C ASP A 288 -19.38 3.52 1.14
N GLU A 289 -19.66 2.40 0.50
CA GLU A 289 -19.16 1.08 0.92
C GLU A 289 -17.65 0.99 0.74
N LEU A 290 -17.15 1.42 -0.43
CA LEU A 290 -15.72 1.43 -0.72
C LEU A 290 -14.96 2.43 0.17
N MET A 291 -15.59 3.53 0.57
CA MET A 291 -15.03 4.48 1.55
C MET A 291 -14.65 3.77 2.86
N TRP A 292 -15.51 2.92 3.40
CA TRP A 292 -15.20 2.19 4.63
C TRP A 292 -14.06 1.20 4.45
N ARG A 293 -14.01 0.54 3.28
CA ARG A 293 -12.89 -0.32 2.91
C ARG A 293 -11.57 0.44 2.87
N TYR A 294 -11.58 1.66 2.31
CA TYR A 294 -10.40 2.52 2.27
C TYR A 294 -10.01 3.01 3.68
N PHE A 295 -10.96 3.32 4.55
CA PHE A 295 -10.66 3.61 5.96
C PHE A 295 -9.98 2.44 6.65
N ASP A 296 -10.51 1.24 6.49
CA ASP A 296 -9.95 0.04 7.15
C ASP A 296 -8.51 -0.26 6.68
N LEU A 297 -8.16 0.01 5.42
CA LEU A 297 -6.89 -0.36 4.81
C LEU A 297 -5.86 0.79 4.75
N LEU A 298 -6.32 2.03 4.65
CA LEU A 298 -5.43 3.17 4.39
C LEU A 298 -5.34 4.15 5.56
N SER A 299 -6.32 4.19 6.47
CA SER A 299 -6.36 5.17 7.56
C SER A 299 -5.48 4.75 8.74
N PHE A 300 -4.84 5.74 9.38
CA PHE A 300 -4.14 5.56 10.65
C PHE A 300 -5.03 5.85 11.88
N ARG A 301 -6.32 6.15 11.68
CA ARG A 301 -7.28 6.32 12.79
C ARG A 301 -7.39 5.04 13.61
N SER A 302 -7.67 5.18 14.91
CA SER A 302 -7.89 4.03 15.77
C SER A 302 -9.15 3.24 15.38
N ASN A 303 -9.24 1.98 15.81
CA ASN A 303 -10.45 1.17 15.61
C ASN A 303 -11.68 1.83 16.28
N GLN A 304 -11.48 2.53 17.40
CA GLN A 304 -12.53 3.26 18.08
C GLN A 304 -13.01 4.45 17.25
N ASP A 305 -12.09 5.26 16.71
CA ASP A 305 -12.46 6.39 15.85
C ASP A 305 -13.28 5.92 14.62
N LEU A 306 -12.90 4.80 14.01
CA LEU A 306 -13.64 4.24 12.86
C LEU A 306 -15.02 3.72 13.28
N SER A 307 -15.12 3.12 14.46
CA SER A 307 -16.40 2.68 15.02
C SER A 307 -17.33 3.87 15.30
N ASP A 308 -16.79 4.94 15.86
CA ASP A 308 -17.54 6.16 16.17
C ASP A 308 -18.01 6.84 14.88
N LEU A 309 -17.16 6.92 13.84
CA LEU A 309 -17.55 7.44 12.53
C LEU A 309 -18.67 6.61 11.87
N LYS A 310 -18.62 5.27 11.99
CA LYS A 310 -19.67 4.37 11.49
C LYS A 310 -20.99 4.59 12.27
N ALA A 311 -20.92 4.77 13.58
CA ALA A 311 -22.06 5.08 14.42
C ALA A 311 -22.68 6.44 14.08
N ASP A 312 -21.85 7.47 13.87
CA ASP A 312 -22.28 8.80 13.46
C ASP A 312 -23.09 8.75 12.14
N VAL A 313 -22.59 8.02 11.13
CA VAL A 313 -23.30 7.87 9.84
C VAL A 313 -24.63 7.15 10.03
N THR A 314 -24.66 6.10 10.86
CA THR A 314 -25.89 5.41 11.21
C THR A 314 -26.86 6.34 11.95
N GLY A 315 -26.34 7.27 12.74
CA GLY A 315 -27.09 8.31 13.46
C GLY A 315 -27.57 9.49 12.58
N GLY A 316 -27.26 9.48 11.28
CA GLY A 316 -27.73 10.48 10.32
C GLY A 316 -26.69 11.48 9.82
N ARG A 317 -25.40 11.34 10.22
CA ARG A 317 -24.31 12.12 9.63
C ARG A 317 -24.16 11.78 8.15
N ASN A 318 -23.99 12.80 7.31
CA ASN A 318 -23.84 12.59 5.86
C ASN A 318 -22.53 11.83 5.56
N PRO A 319 -22.57 10.67 4.87
CA PRO A 319 -21.35 9.92 4.48
C PRO A 319 -20.35 10.76 3.70
N ARG A 320 -20.81 11.74 2.89
CA ARG A 320 -19.94 12.68 2.19
C ARG A 320 -18.98 13.41 3.13
N ASP A 321 -19.45 13.83 4.31
CA ASP A 321 -18.64 14.60 5.25
C ASP A 321 -17.58 13.69 5.92
N VAL A 322 -17.88 12.40 6.04
CA VAL A 322 -16.92 11.39 6.48
C VAL A 322 -15.90 11.08 5.38
N LYS A 323 -16.35 11.04 4.12
CA LYS A 323 -15.46 10.86 2.97
C LYS A 323 -14.46 12.01 2.83
N PHE A 324 -14.85 13.25 3.15
CA PHE A 324 -13.91 14.38 3.23
C PHE A 324 -12.78 14.12 4.22
N LEU A 325 -13.07 13.52 5.38
CA LEU A 325 -12.03 13.17 6.36
C LEU A 325 -11.03 12.16 5.80
N LEU A 326 -11.50 11.18 5.04
CA LEU A 326 -10.63 10.20 4.38
C LEU A 326 -9.74 10.87 3.33
N CYS A 327 -10.34 11.72 2.48
CA CYS A 327 -9.61 12.45 1.45
C CYS A 327 -8.51 13.35 2.07
N GLU A 328 -8.88 14.12 3.09
CA GLU A 328 -7.91 14.99 3.79
C GLU A 328 -6.77 14.17 4.41
N GLU A 329 -7.07 13.04 5.07
CA GLU A 329 -6.05 12.19 5.70
C GLU A 329 -5.08 11.60 4.66
N ILE A 330 -5.58 11.13 3.52
CA ILE A 330 -4.74 10.57 2.46
C ILE A 330 -3.89 11.66 1.81
N ILE A 331 -4.47 12.81 1.47
CA ILE A 331 -3.74 13.90 0.81
C ILE A 331 -2.71 14.52 1.75
N GLU A 332 -3.04 14.74 3.03
CA GLU A 332 -2.09 15.24 4.04
C GLU A 332 -0.83 14.38 4.11
N ARG A 333 -0.96 13.06 3.93
CA ARG A 333 0.16 12.10 3.98
C ARG A 333 1.16 12.29 2.85
N PHE A 334 0.69 12.60 1.64
CA PHE A 334 1.54 12.67 0.44
C PHE A 334 1.90 14.09 0.05
N HIS A 335 1.18 15.08 0.57
CA HIS A 335 1.41 16.49 0.30
C HIS A 335 1.54 17.28 1.61
N SER A 336 0.48 18.00 2.02
CA SER A 336 0.43 18.69 3.30
C SER A 336 -1.01 18.87 3.76
N ARG A 337 -1.18 19.24 5.03
CA ARG A 337 -2.49 19.56 5.59
C ARG A 337 -3.13 20.74 4.87
N GLU A 338 -2.33 21.76 4.56
CA GLU A 338 -2.80 22.97 3.85
C GLU A 338 -3.30 22.60 2.45
N ALA A 339 -2.57 21.74 1.74
CA ALA A 339 -2.97 21.25 0.42
C ALA A 339 -4.27 20.43 0.49
N ALA A 340 -4.43 19.59 1.51
CA ALA A 340 -5.65 18.79 1.71
C ALA A 340 -6.87 19.68 1.97
N VAL A 341 -6.73 20.70 2.82
CA VAL A 341 -7.81 21.67 3.09
C VAL A 341 -8.14 22.48 1.84
N ALA A 342 -7.14 22.96 1.10
CA ALA A 342 -7.34 23.71 -0.14
C ALA A 342 -8.08 22.88 -1.20
N ALA A 343 -7.70 21.61 -1.38
CA ALA A 343 -8.36 20.68 -2.30
C ALA A 343 -9.84 20.45 -1.92
N ARG A 344 -10.13 20.31 -0.62
CA ARG A 344 -11.52 20.22 -0.14
C ARG A 344 -12.31 21.48 -0.45
N GLU A 345 -11.76 22.67 -0.17
CA GLU A 345 -12.43 23.95 -0.42
C GLU A 345 -12.68 24.16 -1.92
N ALA A 346 -11.70 23.82 -2.77
CA ALA A 346 -11.83 23.85 -4.22
C ALA A 346 -12.93 22.89 -4.71
N PHE A 347 -12.97 21.67 -4.18
CA PHE A 347 -14.03 20.68 -4.50
C PHE A 347 -15.41 21.20 -4.10
N ILE A 348 -15.58 21.72 -2.88
CA ILE A 348 -16.85 22.29 -2.41
C ILE A 348 -17.27 23.48 -3.27
N SER A 349 -16.35 24.40 -3.59
CA SER A 349 -16.64 25.56 -4.42
C SER A 349 -17.11 25.16 -5.81
N ARG A 350 -16.45 24.17 -6.43
CA ARG A 350 -16.79 23.67 -7.76
C ARG A 350 -18.19 23.04 -7.82
N PHE A 351 -18.51 22.20 -6.84
CA PHE A 351 -19.77 21.42 -6.87
C PHE A 351 -20.96 22.12 -6.21
N GLN A 352 -20.75 22.98 -5.19
CA GLN A 352 -21.86 23.69 -4.53
C GLN A 352 -22.21 25.01 -5.19
N ARG A 353 -21.25 25.69 -5.83
CA ARG A 353 -21.48 27.00 -6.47
C ARG A 353 -21.69 26.91 -7.98
N GLY A 354 -21.64 25.71 -8.57
CA GLY A 354 -21.76 25.53 -10.02
C GLY A 354 -20.65 26.24 -10.81
N GLN A 355 -19.51 26.52 -10.17
CA GLN A 355 -18.36 27.11 -10.85
C GLN A 355 -17.74 26.08 -11.78
N MET A 356 -17.63 26.45 -13.06
CA MET A 356 -16.88 25.65 -14.02
C MET A 356 -15.39 25.63 -13.63
N PRO A 357 -14.66 24.53 -13.90
CA PRO A 357 -13.21 24.53 -13.77
C PRO A 357 -12.59 25.63 -14.62
N ASP A 358 -11.55 26.29 -14.10
CA ASP A 358 -10.84 27.35 -14.82
C ASP A 358 -10.06 26.81 -16.05
N ASP A 359 -9.85 25.49 -16.12
CA ASP A 359 -9.08 24.83 -17.15
C ASP A 359 -9.95 23.72 -17.83
N ILE A 360 -10.96 24.14 -18.57
CA ILE A 360 -11.72 23.21 -19.43
C ILE A 360 -11.05 23.19 -20.79
N PRO A 361 -10.54 22.02 -21.25
CA PRO A 361 -9.97 21.92 -22.57
C PRO A 361 -11.02 22.26 -23.64
N GLU A 362 -10.83 23.33 -24.39
CA GLU A 362 -11.70 23.68 -25.49
C GLU A 362 -11.43 22.74 -26.68
N GLN A 363 -12.49 22.11 -27.18
CA GLN A 363 -12.42 21.31 -28.39
C GLN A 363 -13.31 21.92 -29.46
N THR A 364 -12.72 22.19 -30.62
CA THR A 364 -13.49 22.69 -31.79
C THR A 364 -14.04 21.51 -32.57
N LEU A 365 -15.38 21.39 -32.61
CA LEU A 365 -16.07 20.37 -33.39
C LEU A 365 -16.48 20.95 -34.74
N GLN A 366 -16.25 20.18 -35.80
CA GLN A 366 -16.75 20.54 -37.14
C GLN A 366 -18.20 20.03 -37.30
N THR A 367 -19.11 20.92 -37.63
CA THR A 367 -20.51 20.58 -37.86
C THR A 367 -20.88 20.85 -39.34
N SER A 368 -21.75 20.04 -39.88
CA SER A 368 -22.23 20.15 -41.29
C SER A 368 -23.51 21.04 -41.41
N GLY A 369 -23.51 22.19 -40.76
CA GLY A 369 -24.57 23.22 -40.99
C GLY A 369 -25.87 23.11 -40.19
N GLU A 370 -26.29 21.93 -39.76
CA GLU A 370 -27.54 21.72 -38.99
C GLU A 370 -27.33 21.52 -37.49
N GLY A 371 -26.10 21.72 -37.01
CA GLY A 371 -25.70 21.43 -35.64
C GLY A 371 -25.28 19.96 -35.44
N ILE A 372 -24.82 19.64 -34.22
CA ILE A 372 -24.43 18.29 -33.81
C ILE A 372 -25.23 17.87 -32.59
N GLY A 373 -25.76 16.65 -32.58
CA GLY A 373 -26.45 16.10 -31.41
C GLY A 373 -25.43 15.90 -30.25
N ILE A 374 -25.89 16.13 -29.00
CA ILE A 374 -25.00 16.11 -27.81
C ILE A 374 -24.24 14.80 -27.66
N ALA A 375 -24.86 13.66 -27.95
CA ALA A 375 -24.21 12.34 -27.89
C ALA A 375 -23.06 12.22 -28.92
N ALA A 376 -23.26 12.71 -30.15
CA ALA A 376 -22.24 12.72 -31.17
C ALA A 376 -21.11 13.72 -30.85
N ALA A 377 -21.44 14.86 -30.25
CA ALA A 377 -20.45 15.82 -29.79
C ALA A 377 -19.58 15.22 -28.68
N LEU A 378 -20.16 14.58 -27.67
CA LEU A 378 -19.44 13.91 -26.59
C LEU A 378 -18.53 12.79 -27.10
N SER A 379 -19.01 12.01 -28.08
CA SER A 379 -18.20 10.94 -28.72
C SER A 379 -17.02 11.51 -29.51
N GLN A 380 -17.21 12.60 -30.28
CA GLN A 380 -16.13 13.25 -31.00
C GLN A 380 -15.07 13.88 -30.06
N CYS A 381 -15.49 14.30 -28.86
CA CYS A 381 -14.58 14.78 -27.81
C CYS A 381 -13.90 13.65 -27.04
N GLY A 382 -14.21 12.37 -27.31
CA GLY A 382 -13.66 11.23 -26.58
C GLY A 382 -14.18 11.10 -25.14
N LEU A 383 -15.31 11.75 -24.83
CA LEU A 383 -15.92 11.74 -23.49
C LEU A 383 -16.92 10.61 -23.28
N THR A 384 -17.31 9.92 -24.34
CA THR A 384 -18.11 8.69 -24.30
C THR A 384 -17.65 7.72 -25.37
N SER A 385 -17.81 6.40 -25.16
CA SER A 385 -17.60 5.36 -26.16
C SER A 385 -18.78 5.25 -27.11
#